data_d877742c0279c91b993fb6b59ad07b0c
#
_entry.id   d877742c0279c91b993fb6b59ad07b0c
#
_cell.length_a   1.000
_cell.length_b   1.000
_cell.length_c   1.000
_cell.angle_alpha   90.00
_cell.angle_beta   90.00
_cell.angle_gamma   90.00
#
_symmetry.space_group_name_H-M   'P 1'
#
loop_
_entity.id
_entity.type
_entity.pdbx_description
1 polymer ?
#
loop_
_entity_poly.entity_id
_entity_poly.type
_entity_poly.pdbx_seq_one_letter_code
_entity_poly.pdbx_strand_id
1 'polypeptide(L)'
;MKKVVGIVFSDLHINLWNKFNQENKRTLNHFRVLFLIKSLCMKYGCPALFCGDLFHKPEYMENEMLEKVMNVFDELDWDNWKMYTISGNHDMSKSNTKENQSPSWIKTLSRRYEFLECIDFNSVVVNNDFAVHGVPYLDHNKGLNDYVKNIEIIKGRKDLDIPNILLLHTDYPGARDTDGMEVGSVENLNVNIVSRFDSVLIGHIHKPQRLSKKVYMVGAPLQQRRTDKNCDLGYWKLYSDMSMKFIPLEEFPRFIDVEKEEDIKDDGNYYTLISKQVEELDNTTNKITRNLSKKRLVSRYLRKKGIKDPKKKSLLIDIIKEVEDD
;
A
#
# COMPACT_ATOMS: atom_id res chain seq x y z
N MET A 1 -0.86 -20.37 24.39
CA MET A 1 -1.29 -19.12 23.70
C MET A 1 -0.45 -18.97 22.44
N LYS A 2 -1.05 -18.55 21.31
CA LYS A 2 -0.31 -18.29 20.08
C LYS A 2 0.59 -17.07 20.29
N LYS A 3 1.89 -17.19 19.97
CA LYS A 3 2.85 -16.08 20.04
C LYS A 3 2.71 -15.20 18.80
N VAL A 4 2.76 -13.86 18.94
CA VAL A 4 2.92 -12.94 17.81
C VAL A 4 4.35 -13.05 17.32
N VAL A 5 4.56 -13.34 16.03
CA VAL A 5 5.87 -13.54 15.39
C VAL A 5 6.16 -12.50 14.30
N GLY A 6 5.20 -11.64 13.96
CA GLY A 6 5.39 -10.55 13.01
C GLY A 6 4.28 -9.51 13.10
N ILE A 7 4.61 -8.25 12.79
CA ILE A 7 3.67 -7.16 12.54
C ILE A 7 3.69 -6.87 11.05
N VAL A 8 2.53 -6.95 10.38
CA VAL A 8 2.43 -6.85 8.92
C VAL A 8 1.64 -5.61 8.53
N PHE A 9 2.17 -4.82 7.62
CA PHE A 9 1.53 -3.63 7.05
C PHE A 9 2.06 -3.33 5.65
N SER A 10 1.44 -2.39 4.93
CA SER A 10 1.79 -2.05 3.55
C SER A 10 1.33 -0.64 3.18
N ASP A 11 1.71 -0.13 2.03
CA ASP A 11 1.11 1.04 1.37
C ASP A 11 1.02 2.27 2.31
N LEU A 12 2.14 2.64 2.93
CA LEU A 12 2.17 3.77 3.87
C LEU A 12 2.16 5.12 3.14
N HIS A 13 2.76 5.21 1.95
CA HIS A 13 2.76 6.39 1.08
C HIS A 13 3.19 7.69 1.77
N ILE A 14 4.34 7.69 2.43
CA ILE A 14 4.91 8.89 3.05
C ILE A 14 5.06 10.00 2.00
N ASN A 15 4.47 11.18 2.25
CA ASN A 15 4.47 12.31 1.34
C ASN A 15 4.26 13.63 2.07
N LEU A 16 4.73 14.74 1.48
CA LEU A 16 4.28 16.09 1.84
C LEU A 16 2.92 16.31 1.18
N TRP A 17 1.87 16.16 1.95
CA TRP A 17 0.51 16.30 1.46
C TRP A 17 0.12 17.78 1.37
N ASN A 18 -0.47 18.21 0.24
CA ASN A 18 -0.95 19.59 0.08
C ASN A 18 -2.28 19.81 0.78
N LYS A 19 -3.16 18.80 0.78
CA LYS A 19 -4.51 18.89 1.36
C LYS A 19 -4.55 18.26 2.75
N PHE A 20 -5.31 18.87 3.65
CA PHE A 20 -5.51 18.40 5.03
C PHE A 20 -4.20 18.26 5.83
N ASN A 21 -3.18 19.04 5.48
CA ASN A 21 -1.84 18.94 6.07
C ASN A 21 -1.44 20.19 6.87
N GLN A 22 -2.39 20.81 7.57
CA GLN A 22 -2.09 21.94 8.47
C GLN A 22 -0.99 21.54 9.45
N GLU A 23 0.04 22.38 9.58
CA GLU A 23 1.20 22.11 10.45
C GLU A 23 1.88 20.75 10.18
N ASN A 24 1.83 20.26 8.93
CA ASN A 24 2.35 18.94 8.55
C ASN A 24 1.71 17.75 9.29
N LYS A 25 0.55 17.92 9.95
CA LYS A 25 -0.08 16.88 10.77
C LYS A 25 -0.38 15.61 10.00
N ARG A 26 -0.86 15.72 8.74
CA ARG A 26 -1.11 14.56 7.89
C ARG A 26 0.17 13.79 7.58
N THR A 27 1.23 14.48 7.21
CA THR A 27 2.56 13.89 6.96
C THR A 27 3.11 13.22 8.22
N LEU A 28 3.00 13.89 9.39
CA LEU A 28 3.46 13.35 10.66
C LEU A 28 2.72 12.06 11.07
N ASN A 29 1.46 11.88 10.69
CA ASN A 29 0.72 10.65 10.98
C ASN A 29 1.35 9.41 10.33
N HIS A 30 1.98 9.53 9.15
CA HIS A 30 2.70 8.42 8.52
C HIS A 30 3.91 8.02 9.36
N PHE A 31 4.64 8.98 9.90
CA PHE A 31 5.77 8.69 10.81
C PHE A 31 5.30 8.12 12.15
N ARG A 32 4.18 8.60 12.69
CA ARG A 32 3.57 8.02 13.91
C ARG A 32 3.22 6.53 13.73
N VAL A 33 2.78 6.12 12.53
CA VAL A 33 2.58 4.69 12.22
C VAL A 33 3.90 3.92 12.32
N LEU A 34 5.01 4.42 11.78
CA LEU A 34 6.30 3.74 11.88
C LEU A 34 6.75 3.56 13.34
N PHE A 35 6.61 4.58 14.18
CA PHE A 35 6.91 4.48 15.62
C PHE A 35 5.98 3.51 16.35
N LEU A 36 4.70 3.48 16.00
CA LEU A 36 3.75 2.50 16.53
C LEU A 36 4.16 1.07 16.15
N ILE A 37 4.50 0.84 14.88
CA ILE A 37 4.96 -0.48 14.40
C ILE A 37 6.24 -0.90 15.13
N LYS A 38 7.23 0.00 15.26
CA LYS A 38 8.45 -0.23 16.06
C LYS A 38 8.11 -0.65 17.49
N SER A 39 7.26 0.14 18.17
CA SER A 39 6.81 -0.16 19.53
C SER A 39 6.17 -1.55 19.65
N LEU A 40 5.36 -1.95 18.68
CA LEU A 40 4.73 -3.27 18.65
C LEU A 40 5.76 -4.37 18.43
N CYS A 41 6.71 -4.18 17.50
CA CYS A 41 7.79 -5.11 17.25
C CYS A 41 8.64 -5.34 18.50
N MET A 42 9.03 -4.26 19.19
CA MET A 42 9.77 -4.32 20.46
C MET A 42 8.95 -5.03 21.55
N LYS A 43 7.66 -4.71 21.69
CA LYS A 43 6.76 -5.32 22.67
C LYS A 43 6.63 -6.83 22.49
N TYR A 44 6.56 -7.32 21.26
CA TYR A 44 6.35 -8.73 20.97
C TYR A 44 7.65 -9.50 20.68
N GLY A 45 8.78 -8.80 20.58
CA GLY A 45 10.07 -9.40 20.19
C GLY A 45 10.02 -10.01 18.80
N CYS A 46 9.40 -9.31 17.82
CA CYS A 46 9.20 -9.81 16.46
C CYS A 46 9.52 -8.72 15.42
N PRO A 47 9.84 -9.09 14.17
CA PRO A 47 10.05 -8.10 13.12
C PRO A 47 8.74 -7.51 12.59
N ALA A 48 8.87 -6.43 11.82
CA ALA A 48 7.85 -5.98 10.88
C ALA A 48 8.05 -6.64 9.51
N LEU A 49 6.94 -6.93 8.81
CA LEU A 49 6.90 -7.35 7.42
C LEU A 49 6.12 -6.29 6.63
N PHE A 50 6.81 -5.63 5.71
CA PHE A 50 6.25 -4.52 4.95
C PHE A 50 6.16 -4.85 3.46
N CYS A 51 4.96 -4.77 2.87
CA CYS A 51 4.69 -5.24 1.53
C CYS A 51 4.78 -4.14 0.45
N GLY A 52 5.63 -3.11 0.64
CA GLY A 52 5.92 -2.08 -0.37
C GLY A 52 5.07 -0.83 -0.29
N ASP A 53 5.41 0.15 -1.12
CA ASP A 53 4.83 1.50 -1.18
C ASP A 53 5.02 2.28 0.14
N LEU A 54 6.28 2.39 0.56
CA LEU A 54 6.67 3.20 1.71
C LEU A 54 6.54 4.70 1.40
N PHE A 55 6.93 5.11 0.19
CA PHE A 55 6.84 6.48 -0.29
C PHE A 55 5.73 6.64 -1.34
N HIS A 56 5.28 7.89 -1.55
CA HIS A 56 4.21 8.17 -2.51
C HIS A 56 4.72 8.53 -3.89
N LYS A 57 5.90 9.18 -3.99
CA LYS A 57 6.49 9.64 -5.25
C LYS A 57 7.73 8.83 -5.60
N PRO A 58 7.72 8.08 -6.71
CA PRO A 58 8.81 7.17 -7.05
C PRO A 58 10.05 7.87 -7.59
N GLU A 59 9.89 9.01 -8.27
CA GLU A 59 10.96 9.60 -9.08
C GLU A 59 11.74 10.70 -8.34
N TYR A 60 11.12 11.37 -7.36
CA TYR A 60 11.77 12.45 -6.62
C TYR A 60 11.21 12.57 -5.20
N MET A 61 12.02 13.14 -4.32
CA MET A 61 11.64 13.49 -2.96
C MET A 61 12.09 14.94 -2.72
N GLU A 62 11.17 15.78 -2.27
CA GLU A 62 11.49 17.17 -1.91
C GLU A 62 12.50 17.20 -0.75
N ASN A 63 13.39 18.20 -0.74
CA ASN A 63 14.43 18.33 0.29
C ASN A 63 13.85 18.32 1.71
N GLU A 64 12.72 19.01 1.94
CA GLU A 64 12.03 19.02 3.23
C GLU A 64 11.56 17.61 3.65
N MET A 65 11.03 16.85 2.69
CA MET A 65 10.62 15.47 2.97
C MET A 65 11.82 14.57 3.26
N LEU A 66 12.90 14.70 2.49
CA LEU A 66 14.12 13.92 2.70
C LEU A 66 14.68 14.18 4.10
N GLU A 67 14.76 15.44 4.54
CA GLU A 67 15.21 15.80 5.88
C GLU A 67 14.34 15.16 6.96
N LYS A 68 13.00 15.23 6.84
CA LYS A 68 12.07 14.59 7.78
C LYS A 68 12.26 13.07 7.82
N VAL A 69 12.40 12.44 6.65
CA VAL A 69 12.63 10.98 6.56
C VAL A 69 13.94 10.60 7.24
N MET A 70 15.02 11.33 6.97
CA MET A 70 16.32 11.06 7.59
C MET A 70 16.26 11.18 9.10
N ASN A 71 15.69 12.26 9.63
CA ASN A 71 15.57 12.47 11.07
C ASN A 71 14.75 11.35 11.75
N VAL A 72 13.62 10.96 11.16
CA VAL A 72 12.78 9.88 11.69
C VAL A 72 13.49 8.53 11.60
N PHE A 73 14.21 8.26 10.52
CA PHE A 73 14.89 6.99 10.34
C PHE A 73 16.12 6.87 11.25
N ASP A 74 16.83 7.98 11.50
CA ASP A 74 17.88 8.02 12.50
C ASP A 74 17.35 7.65 13.90
N GLU A 75 16.14 8.12 14.29
CA GLU A 75 15.49 7.72 15.55
C GLU A 75 15.00 6.27 15.55
N LEU A 76 14.50 5.78 14.40
CA LEU A 76 14.04 4.40 14.28
C LEU A 76 15.19 3.39 14.37
N ASP A 77 16.41 3.77 13.95
CA ASP A 77 17.59 2.89 13.89
C ASP A 77 18.27 2.66 15.26
N TRP A 78 17.89 3.42 16.30
CA TRP A 78 18.54 3.33 17.61
C TRP A 78 18.29 2.04 18.39
N ASP A 79 17.17 1.33 18.07
CA ASP A 79 16.79 0.09 18.75
C ASP A 79 17.02 -1.13 17.85
N ASN A 80 17.32 -2.26 18.46
CA ASN A 80 17.54 -3.51 17.74
C ASN A 80 16.20 -4.16 17.32
N TRP A 81 15.58 -3.61 16.28
CA TRP A 81 14.41 -4.17 15.62
C TRP A 81 14.64 -4.27 14.12
N LYS A 82 13.82 -5.04 13.41
CA LYS A 82 13.96 -5.22 11.96
C LYS A 82 12.62 -5.05 11.26
N MET A 83 12.68 -4.43 10.08
CA MET A 83 11.60 -4.36 9.13
C MET A 83 12.07 -4.95 7.80
N TYR A 84 11.59 -6.16 7.49
CA TYR A 84 11.80 -6.79 6.18
C TYR A 84 10.81 -6.22 5.18
N THR A 85 11.29 -5.76 4.03
CA THR A 85 10.46 -5.04 3.07
C THR A 85 10.79 -5.39 1.64
N ILE A 86 9.83 -5.16 0.76
CA ILE A 86 9.98 -5.16 -0.69
C ILE A 86 9.64 -3.79 -1.27
N SER A 87 10.12 -3.51 -2.48
CA SER A 87 9.77 -2.28 -3.18
C SER A 87 8.41 -2.40 -3.87
N GLY A 88 7.51 -1.43 -3.60
CA GLY A 88 6.27 -1.26 -4.36
C GLY A 88 6.46 -0.34 -5.58
N ASN A 89 5.41 -0.13 -6.37
CA ASN A 89 5.47 0.69 -7.58
C ASN A 89 5.73 2.19 -7.30
N HIS A 90 5.35 2.67 -6.12
CA HIS A 90 5.61 4.03 -5.68
C HIS A 90 7.00 4.22 -5.05
N ASP A 91 7.74 3.14 -4.81
CA ASP A 91 9.12 3.21 -4.32
C ASP A 91 10.15 3.17 -5.45
N MET A 92 9.76 2.71 -6.64
CA MET A 92 10.66 2.41 -7.76
C MET A 92 10.54 3.43 -8.88
N SER A 93 11.68 3.92 -9.40
CA SER A 93 11.66 4.78 -10.58
C SER A 93 11.22 3.98 -11.82
N LYS A 94 10.46 4.62 -12.72
CA LYS A 94 10.04 4.04 -14.01
C LYS A 94 11.20 4.00 -15.02
N SER A 95 12.38 3.59 -14.61
CA SER A 95 13.51 3.49 -15.54
C SER A 95 13.31 2.28 -16.47
N ASN A 96 13.51 2.50 -17.77
CA ASN A 96 13.47 1.47 -18.83
C ASN A 96 14.63 0.46 -18.72
N THR A 97 15.08 0.10 -17.55
CA THR A 97 16.11 -0.92 -17.39
C THR A 97 15.50 -2.28 -17.69
N LYS A 98 16.07 -2.95 -18.69
CA LYS A 98 15.64 -4.26 -19.21
C LYS A 98 15.73 -5.40 -18.20
N GLU A 99 16.29 -5.16 -17.04
CA GLU A 99 16.45 -6.12 -15.96
C GLU A 99 15.76 -5.55 -14.73
N ASN A 100 14.96 -6.34 -14.04
CA ASN A 100 14.15 -6.08 -12.84
C ASN A 100 14.91 -5.41 -11.65
N GLN A 101 15.81 -4.48 -11.93
CA GLN A 101 16.69 -3.79 -11.00
C GLN A 101 16.45 -2.29 -10.98
N SER A 102 15.18 -1.86 -11.08
CA SER A 102 14.87 -0.44 -10.96
C SER A 102 15.40 0.12 -9.62
N PRO A 103 16.06 1.30 -9.67
CA PRO A 103 16.42 2.00 -8.44
C PRO A 103 15.18 2.22 -7.58
N SER A 104 15.34 2.04 -6.26
CA SER A 104 14.26 2.18 -5.30
C SER A 104 14.74 2.97 -4.09
N TRP A 105 13.86 3.82 -3.53
CA TRP A 105 14.12 4.52 -2.27
C TRP A 105 14.39 3.53 -1.14
N ILE A 106 13.62 2.44 -1.06
CA ILE A 106 13.80 1.40 -0.05
C ILE A 106 15.19 0.77 -0.14
N LYS A 107 15.64 0.37 -1.35
CA LYS A 107 16.99 -0.16 -1.56
C LYS A 107 18.10 0.83 -1.17
N THR A 108 17.87 2.11 -1.44
CA THR A 108 18.85 3.16 -1.10
C THR A 108 18.95 3.36 0.40
N LEU A 109 17.82 3.43 1.10
CA LEU A 109 17.77 3.63 2.55
C LEU A 109 18.20 2.38 3.32
N SER A 110 17.90 1.17 2.85
CA SER A 110 18.32 -0.08 3.49
C SER A 110 19.84 -0.28 3.54
N ARG A 111 20.61 0.45 2.72
CA ARG A 111 22.08 0.46 2.80
C ARG A 111 22.63 1.32 3.94
N ARG A 112 21.79 2.20 4.48
CA ARG A 112 22.17 3.14 5.53
C ARG A 112 21.62 2.74 6.89
N TYR A 113 20.38 2.23 6.94
CA TYR A 113 19.64 1.98 8.16
C TYR A 113 19.57 0.49 8.46
N GLU A 114 20.06 0.06 9.62
CA GLU A 114 20.11 -1.35 9.98
C GLU A 114 18.74 -1.95 10.26
N PHE A 115 17.76 -1.14 10.73
CA PHE A 115 16.42 -1.64 10.98
C PHE A 115 15.67 -2.00 9.69
N LEU A 116 16.05 -1.41 8.54
CA LEU A 116 15.37 -1.56 7.25
C LEU A 116 16.12 -2.56 6.36
N GLU A 117 15.52 -3.68 6.08
CA GLU A 117 16.11 -4.71 5.22
C GLU A 117 15.27 -4.96 3.97
N CYS A 118 15.77 -4.51 2.82
CA CYS A 118 15.14 -4.72 1.52
C CYS A 118 15.47 -6.13 1.01
N ILE A 119 14.44 -6.94 0.83
CA ILE A 119 14.57 -8.33 0.37
C ILE A 119 14.03 -8.53 -1.06
N ASP A 120 14.10 -7.51 -1.91
CA ASP A 120 13.72 -7.64 -3.33
C ASP A 120 14.47 -8.78 -4.01
N PHE A 121 13.73 -9.78 -4.53
CA PHE A 121 14.26 -11.00 -5.15
C PHE A 121 15.17 -11.84 -4.24
N ASN A 122 15.05 -11.68 -2.93
CA ASN A 122 15.83 -12.38 -1.93
C ASN A 122 14.93 -13.09 -0.92
N SER A 123 15.58 -13.94 -0.13
CA SER A 123 14.94 -14.68 0.95
C SER A 123 15.80 -14.57 2.22
N VAL A 124 15.13 -14.50 3.36
CA VAL A 124 15.77 -14.41 4.66
C VAL A 124 15.13 -15.37 5.66
N VAL A 125 15.94 -15.98 6.53
CA VAL A 125 15.45 -16.77 7.67
C VAL A 125 15.40 -15.88 8.90
N VAL A 126 14.20 -15.72 9.46
CA VAL A 126 13.95 -14.85 10.62
C VAL A 126 13.99 -15.68 11.90
N ASN A 127 15.00 -15.45 12.73
CA ASN A 127 15.18 -16.09 14.05
C ASN A 127 15.06 -17.62 14.06
N ASN A 128 15.19 -18.29 12.93
CA ASN A 128 14.84 -19.71 12.68
C ASN A 128 13.35 -20.06 12.93
N ASP A 129 12.47 -19.08 13.04
CA ASP A 129 11.02 -19.28 13.25
C ASP A 129 10.29 -19.45 11.92
N PHE A 130 10.70 -18.73 10.88
CA PHE A 130 10.13 -18.77 9.52
C PHE A 130 11.09 -18.17 8.50
N ALA A 131 10.84 -18.45 7.21
CA ALA A 131 11.52 -17.80 6.09
C ALA A 131 10.59 -16.78 5.42
N VAL A 132 11.16 -15.66 4.96
CA VAL A 132 10.46 -14.63 4.20
C VAL A 132 11.09 -14.50 2.83
N HIS A 133 10.27 -14.53 1.79
CA HIS A 133 10.67 -14.39 0.40
C HIS A 133 10.06 -13.11 -0.17
N GLY A 134 10.88 -12.27 -0.80
CA GLY A 134 10.45 -10.99 -1.33
C GLY A 134 10.41 -10.97 -2.85
N VAL A 135 9.26 -10.59 -3.44
CA VAL A 135 9.16 -10.25 -4.86
C VAL A 135 8.55 -8.85 -4.94
N PRO A 136 9.33 -7.84 -5.40
CA PRO A 136 8.87 -6.47 -5.51
C PRO A 136 7.83 -6.32 -6.62
N TYR A 137 7.29 -5.11 -6.76
CA TYR A 137 6.43 -4.78 -7.89
C TYR A 137 7.13 -5.06 -9.22
N LEU A 138 6.42 -5.70 -10.13
CA LEU A 138 6.84 -5.94 -11.51
C LEU A 138 5.85 -5.28 -12.46
N ASP A 139 6.36 -4.47 -13.37
CA ASP A 139 5.52 -3.74 -14.33
C ASP A 139 4.63 -4.71 -15.11
N HIS A 140 3.32 -4.50 -15.02
CA HIS A 140 2.30 -5.39 -15.59
C HIS A 140 2.44 -6.88 -15.22
N ASN A 141 3.04 -7.19 -14.05
CA ASN A 141 3.30 -8.55 -13.55
C ASN A 141 4.17 -9.42 -14.47
N LYS A 142 4.94 -8.81 -15.38
CA LYS A 142 5.80 -9.57 -16.31
C LYS A 142 6.79 -10.44 -15.57
N GLY A 143 6.73 -11.75 -15.83
CA GLY A 143 7.60 -12.73 -15.20
C GLY A 143 7.32 -13.03 -13.75
N LEU A 144 6.26 -12.46 -13.13
CA LEU A 144 5.92 -12.69 -11.72
C LEU A 144 5.73 -14.18 -11.41
N ASN A 145 5.00 -14.90 -12.27
CA ASN A 145 4.75 -16.33 -12.09
C ASN A 145 6.06 -17.13 -12.14
N ASP A 146 6.98 -16.80 -13.03
CA ASP A 146 8.27 -17.48 -13.15
C ASP A 146 9.14 -17.22 -11.92
N TYR A 147 9.18 -15.98 -11.43
CA TYR A 147 9.90 -15.67 -10.20
C TYR A 147 9.37 -16.47 -9.02
N VAL A 148 8.06 -16.38 -8.78
CA VAL A 148 7.44 -17.08 -7.64
C VAL A 148 7.61 -18.59 -7.75
N LYS A 149 7.51 -19.17 -8.96
CA LYS A 149 7.72 -20.60 -9.22
C LYS A 149 9.14 -21.05 -8.88
N ASN A 150 10.14 -20.21 -9.14
CA ASN A 150 11.55 -20.54 -8.96
C ASN A 150 12.09 -20.25 -7.55
N ILE A 151 11.29 -19.66 -6.64
CA ILE A 151 11.69 -19.50 -5.25
C ILE A 151 11.88 -20.88 -4.62
N GLU A 152 13.03 -21.12 -3.99
CA GLU A 152 13.26 -22.32 -3.22
C GLU A 152 12.61 -22.21 -1.84
N ILE A 153 11.90 -23.25 -1.43
CA ILE A 153 11.33 -23.34 -0.07
C ILE A 153 12.49 -23.62 0.90
N ILE A 154 12.65 -22.73 1.88
CA ILE A 154 13.75 -22.80 2.83
C ILE A 154 13.36 -23.71 4.00
N LYS A 155 14.32 -24.54 4.41
CA LYS A 155 14.25 -25.32 5.63
C LYS A 155 15.04 -24.65 6.76
N GLY A 156 14.61 -24.86 7.97
CA GLY A 156 15.30 -24.39 9.15
C GLY A 156 16.58 -25.19 9.46
N ARG A 157 17.21 -24.88 10.59
CA ARG A 157 18.38 -25.63 11.04
C ARG A 157 18.05 -27.12 11.20
N LYS A 158 19.01 -27.99 10.85
CA LYS A 158 18.87 -29.45 10.87
C LYS A 158 17.74 -29.97 9.97
N ASP A 159 17.50 -29.30 8.81
CA ASP A 159 16.46 -29.65 7.84
C ASP A 159 15.02 -29.69 8.41
N LEU A 160 14.77 -28.99 9.51
CA LEU A 160 13.42 -28.86 10.05
C LEU A 160 12.57 -28.00 9.13
N ASP A 161 11.32 -28.41 8.92
CA ASP A 161 10.35 -27.62 8.18
C ASP A 161 10.02 -26.35 8.98
N ILE A 162 10.24 -25.20 8.37
CA ILE A 162 9.83 -23.88 8.90
C ILE A 162 8.81 -23.26 7.96
N PRO A 163 7.87 -22.44 8.48
CA PRO A 163 6.93 -21.73 7.62
C PRO A 163 7.64 -20.83 6.61
N ASN A 164 7.14 -20.79 5.38
CA ASN A 164 7.64 -19.95 4.32
C ASN A 164 6.59 -18.91 3.96
N ILE A 165 6.93 -17.63 4.11
CA ILE A 165 6.07 -16.47 3.88
C ILE A 165 6.50 -15.77 2.60
N LEU A 166 5.57 -15.48 1.70
CA LEU A 166 5.82 -14.73 0.48
C LEU A 166 5.29 -13.30 0.62
N LEU A 167 6.16 -12.30 0.42
CA LEU A 167 5.78 -10.89 0.27
C LEU A 167 5.69 -10.55 -1.21
N LEU A 168 4.59 -9.93 -1.62
CA LEU A 168 4.33 -9.46 -2.97
C LEU A 168 3.82 -8.02 -2.95
N HIS A 169 4.04 -7.29 -4.07
CA HIS A 169 3.37 -6.03 -4.31
C HIS A 169 2.73 -6.06 -5.69
N THR A 170 1.43 -6.39 -5.76
CA THR A 170 0.74 -6.68 -7.04
C THR A 170 -0.77 -6.72 -6.87
N ASP A 171 -1.50 -6.68 -7.99
CA ASP A 171 -2.90 -7.10 -8.03
C ASP A 171 -3.03 -8.61 -7.79
N TYR A 172 -4.16 -9.03 -7.23
CA TYR A 172 -4.46 -10.45 -7.03
C TYR A 172 -5.90 -10.76 -7.47
N PRO A 173 -6.15 -11.89 -8.17
CA PRO A 173 -7.48 -12.27 -8.63
C PRO A 173 -8.50 -12.32 -7.48
N GLY A 174 -9.64 -11.64 -7.66
CA GLY A 174 -10.69 -11.55 -6.65
C GLY A 174 -10.49 -10.49 -5.58
N ALA A 175 -9.34 -9.79 -5.56
CA ALA A 175 -9.15 -8.63 -4.70
C ALA A 175 -10.06 -7.48 -5.12
N ARG A 176 -10.55 -6.71 -4.13
CA ARG A 176 -11.41 -5.55 -4.36
C ARG A 176 -10.75 -4.30 -3.80
N ASP A 177 -10.89 -3.21 -4.53
CA ASP A 177 -10.44 -1.90 -4.04
C ASP A 177 -11.36 -1.32 -2.95
N THR A 178 -11.05 -0.12 -2.49
CA THR A 178 -11.83 0.57 -1.45
C THR A 178 -13.25 0.91 -1.88
N ASP A 179 -13.50 1.04 -3.19
CA ASP A 179 -14.85 1.23 -3.76
C ASP A 179 -15.61 -0.11 -3.96
N GLY A 180 -14.98 -1.23 -3.63
CA GLY A 180 -15.54 -2.58 -3.77
C GLY A 180 -15.49 -3.16 -5.18
N MET A 181 -14.77 -2.48 -6.10
CA MET A 181 -14.58 -2.97 -7.46
C MET A 181 -13.47 -4.01 -7.50
N GLU A 182 -13.71 -5.11 -8.22
CA GLU A 182 -12.70 -6.14 -8.41
C GLU A 182 -11.54 -5.60 -9.24
N VAL A 183 -10.33 -5.80 -8.73
CA VAL A 183 -9.10 -5.36 -9.38
C VAL A 183 -8.53 -6.51 -10.20
N GLY A 184 -8.32 -6.28 -11.48
CA GLY A 184 -7.74 -7.26 -12.41
C GLY A 184 -6.41 -6.77 -12.95
N SER A 185 -5.40 -7.64 -12.97
CA SER A 185 -4.13 -7.38 -13.66
C SER A 185 -4.12 -7.97 -15.07
N VAL A 186 -3.21 -7.47 -15.91
CA VAL A 186 -3.02 -7.96 -17.30
C VAL A 186 -2.50 -9.40 -17.29
N GLU A 187 -1.60 -9.74 -16.36
CA GLU A 187 -1.14 -11.11 -16.10
C GLU A 187 -1.50 -11.47 -14.66
N ASN A 188 -2.49 -12.35 -14.50
CA ASN A 188 -2.92 -12.81 -13.19
C ASN A 188 -1.88 -13.73 -12.57
N LEU A 189 -1.58 -13.51 -11.30
CA LEU A 189 -0.78 -14.43 -10.51
C LEU A 189 -1.48 -15.79 -10.43
N ASN A 190 -0.76 -16.85 -10.77
CA ASN A 190 -1.29 -18.20 -10.71
C ASN A 190 -1.42 -18.66 -9.25
N VAL A 191 -2.67 -18.82 -8.79
CA VAL A 191 -2.99 -19.20 -7.41
C VAL A 191 -2.36 -20.55 -6.99
N ASN A 192 -2.12 -21.46 -7.92
CA ASN A 192 -1.49 -22.75 -7.62
C ASN A 192 0.00 -22.59 -7.26
N ILE A 193 0.69 -21.60 -7.85
CA ILE A 193 2.11 -21.36 -7.58
C ILE A 193 2.28 -20.84 -6.14
N VAL A 194 1.38 -19.97 -5.67
CA VAL A 194 1.47 -19.39 -4.32
C VAL A 194 1.00 -20.35 -3.23
N SER A 195 0.25 -21.43 -3.57
CA SER A 195 -0.26 -22.38 -2.59
C SER A 195 0.81 -23.14 -1.80
N ARG A 196 2.06 -23.18 -2.33
CA ARG A 196 3.23 -23.81 -1.69
C ARG A 196 3.77 -23.04 -0.49
N PHE A 197 3.42 -21.76 -0.34
CA PHE A 197 3.79 -20.96 0.81
C PHE A 197 2.77 -21.13 1.94
N ASP A 198 3.21 -20.91 3.18
CA ASP A 198 2.35 -21.00 4.37
C ASP A 198 1.53 -19.73 4.57
N SER A 199 2.06 -18.59 4.13
CA SER A 199 1.35 -17.31 4.08
C SER A 199 1.81 -16.49 2.89
N VAL A 200 0.87 -15.77 2.24
CA VAL A 200 1.14 -14.86 1.11
C VAL A 200 0.55 -13.50 1.48
N LEU A 201 1.43 -12.51 1.58
CA LEU A 201 1.14 -11.16 2.05
C LEU A 201 1.35 -10.20 0.89
N ILE A 202 0.29 -9.51 0.47
CA ILE A 202 0.27 -8.74 -0.78
C ILE A 202 -0.08 -7.29 -0.47
N GLY A 203 0.80 -6.35 -0.88
CA GLY A 203 0.53 -4.92 -0.93
C GLY A 203 -0.13 -4.48 -2.24
N HIS A 204 -0.22 -3.16 -2.49
CA HIS A 204 -0.77 -2.49 -3.65
C HIS A 204 -2.25 -2.08 -3.55
N ILE A 205 -3.10 -2.90 -2.95
CA ILE A 205 -4.51 -2.59 -2.76
C ILE A 205 -4.73 -2.15 -1.32
N HIS A 206 -5.20 -0.91 -1.12
CA HIS A 206 -5.30 -0.29 0.21
C HIS A 206 -6.31 -0.97 1.13
N LYS A 207 -7.30 -1.70 0.59
CA LYS A 207 -8.32 -2.39 1.38
C LYS A 207 -7.78 -3.69 1.96
N PRO A 208 -7.73 -3.86 3.29
CA PRO A 208 -7.34 -5.12 3.92
C PRO A 208 -8.36 -6.21 3.61
N GLN A 209 -7.90 -7.37 3.13
CA GLN A 209 -8.78 -8.48 2.75
C GLN A 209 -8.10 -9.81 2.99
N ARG A 210 -8.85 -10.79 3.48
CA ARG A 210 -8.44 -12.18 3.47
C ARG A 210 -9.06 -12.86 2.25
N LEU A 211 -8.23 -13.21 1.26
CA LEU A 211 -8.68 -13.80 0.00
C LEU A 211 -8.78 -15.34 0.07
N SER A 212 -7.95 -15.96 0.91
CA SER A 212 -8.02 -17.39 1.19
C SER A 212 -7.54 -17.70 2.61
N LYS A 213 -7.35 -18.99 2.93
CA LYS A 213 -6.77 -19.39 4.22
C LYS A 213 -5.34 -18.85 4.41
N LYS A 214 -4.59 -18.67 3.32
CA LYS A 214 -3.16 -18.32 3.32
C LYS A 214 -2.86 -16.98 2.63
N VAL A 215 -3.79 -16.38 1.88
CA VAL A 215 -3.55 -15.18 1.05
C VAL A 215 -4.26 -13.97 1.63
N TYR A 216 -3.51 -12.90 1.82
CA TYR A 216 -4.00 -11.65 2.41
C TYR A 216 -3.57 -10.46 1.55
N MET A 217 -4.52 -9.61 1.15
CA MET A 217 -4.23 -8.23 0.79
C MET A 217 -4.04 -7.48 2.10
N VAL A 218 -2.82 -7.00 2.32
CA VAL A 218 -2.43 -6.40 3.61
C VAL A 218 -3.16 -5.09 3.86
N GLY A 219 -3.28 -4.27 2.83
CA GLY A 219 -3.93 -2.97 2.89
C GLY A 219 -3.08 -1.89 3.52
N ALA A 220 -3.53 -0.64 3.39
CA ALA A 220 -2.86 0.52 3.95
C ALA A 220 -3.18 0.69 5.45
N PRO A 221 -2.27 1.27 6.25
CA PRO A 221 -2.55 1.55 7.66
C PRO A 221 -3.40 2.81 7.86
N LEU A 222 -3.34 3.76 6.91
CA LEU A 222 -4.03 5.05 6.95
C LEU A 222 -4.83 5.28 5.68
N GLN A 223 -5.90 6.06 5.78
CA GLN A 223 -6.64 6.53 4.61
C GLN A 223 -5.80 7.54 3.81
N GLN A 224 -5.52 7.20 2.56
CA GLN A 224 -4.68 8.03 1.66
C GLN A 224 -5.52 9.00 0.84
N ARG A 225 -6.76 8.63 0.53
CA ARG A 225 -7.67 9.38 -0.32
C ARG A 225 -9.11 9.20 0.13
N ARG A 226 -9.98 10.11 -0.35
CA ARG A 226 -11.42 10.10 0.00
C ARG A 226 -12.13 8.78 -0.32
N THR A 227 -11.69 8.05 -1.33
CA THR A 227 -12.25 6.72 -1.66
C THR A 227 -12.03 5.69 -0.55
N ASP A 228 -11.06 5.90 0.33
CA ASP A 228 -10.76 5.01 1.45
C ASP A 228 -11.70 5.22 2.65
N LYS A 229 -12.56 6.25 2.65
CA LYS A 229 -13.41 6.70 3.78
C LYS A 229 -14.25 5.59 4.44
N ASN A 230 -14.67 4.58 3.66
CA ASN A 230 -15.53 3.49 4.13
C ASN A 230 -14.73 2.22 4.49
N CYS A 231 -13.40 2.31 4.55
CA CYS A 231 -12.54 1.18 4.87
C CYS A 231 -11.94 1.32 6.26
N ASP A 232 -12.01 0.26 7.04
CA ASP A 232 -11.17 0.13 8.22
C ASP A 232 -9.77 -0.23 7.76
N LEU A 233 -8.81 0.64 8.05
CA LEU A 233 -7.41 0.51 7.70
C LEU A 233 -6.57 0.27 8.96
N GLY A 234 -5.43 -0.38 8.81
CA GLY A 234 -4.63 -0.78 9.97
C GLY A 234 -3.49 -1.72 9.63
N TYR A 235 -3.19 -2.61 10.54
CA TYR A 235 -2.12 -3.59 10.42
C TYR A 235 -2.59 -4.99 10.83
N TRP A 236 -1.78 -5.99 10.53
CA TRP A 236 -2.05 -7.37 10.93
C TRP A 236 -1.03 -7.86 11.96
N LYS A 237 -1.48 -8.67 12.91
CA LYS A 237 -0.62 -9.49 13.75
C LYS A 237 -0.52 -10.88 13.13
N LEU A 238 0.70 -11.31 12.84
CA LEU A 238 1.02 -12.66 12.41
C LEU A 238 1.36 -13.50 13.63
N TYR A 239 0.75 -14.66 13.76
CA TYR A 239 0.97 -15.58 14.86
C TYR A 239 1.83 -16.78 14.44
N SER A 240 2.42 -17.47 15.42
CA SER A 240 3.32 -18.62 15.22
C SER A 240 2.71 -19.80 14.46
N ASP A 241 1.40 -19.87 14.36
CA ASP A 241 0.66 -20.86 13.54
C ASP A 241 0.28 -20.33 12.15
N MET A 242 0.90 -19.23 11.72
CA MET A 242 0.65 -18.52 10.46
C MET A 242 -0.77 -17.94 10.34
N SER A 243 -1.58 -17.97 11.40
CA SER A 243 -2.85 -17.24 11.40
C SER A 243 -2.60 -15.73 11.56
N MET A 244 -3.50 -14.91 10.99
CA MET A 244 -3.40 -13.47 11.06
C MET A 244 -4.65 -12.85 11.68
N LYS A 245 -4.45 -11.76 12.44
CA LYS A 245 -5.53 -10.93 12.99
C LYS A 245 -5.36 -9.49 12.55
N PHE A 246 -6.35 -8.94 11.90
CA PHE A 246 -6.40 -7.52 11.56
C PHE A 246 -6.67 -6.66 12.79
N ILE A 247 -5.98 -5.51 12.89
CA ILE A 247 -6.14 -4.52 13.95
C ILE A 247 -6.35 -3.17 13.28
N PRO A 248 -7.54 -2.58 13.34
CA PRO A 248 -7.79 -1.25 12.80
C PRO A 248 -7.06 -0.17 13.60
N LEU A 249 -6.66 0.90 12.92
CA LEU A 249 -6.05 2.09 13.52
C LEU A 249 -7.12 3.21 13.61
N GLU A 250 -8.01 3.09 14.59
CA GLU A 250 -9.14 4.00 14.77
C GLU A 250 -8.72 5.38 15.32
N GLU A 251 -7.55 5.47 15.95
CA GLU A 251 -7.00 6.71 16.53
C GLU A 251 -6.39 7.68 15.51
N PHE A 252 -6.30 7.27 14.24
CA PHE A 252 -5.78 8.13 13.17
C PHE A 252 -6.91 8.82 12.41
N PRO A 253 -6.63 10.02 11.83
CA PRO A 253 -7.62 10.78 11.07
C PRO A 253 -8.21 10.01 9.88
N ARG A 254 -9.50 10.23 9.67
CA ARG A 254 -10.28 9.61 8.58
C ARG A 254 -10.91 10.66 7.67
N PHE A 255 -11.16 10.30 6.41
CA PHE A 255 -11.95 11.13 5.51
C PHE A 255 -13.44 11.00 5.86
N ILE A 256 -14.09 12.15 6.06
CA ILE A 256 -15.50 12.25 6.42
C ILE A 256 -16.20 13.19 5.45
N ASP A 257 -17.24 12.69 4.80
CA ASP A 257 -18.10 13.53 3.97
C ASP A 257 -19.20 14.14 4.84
N VAL A 258 -19.42 15.45 4.70
CA VAL A 258 -20.48 16.20 5.39
C VAL A 258 -21.31 16.98 4.38
N GLU A 259 -22.62 17.16 4.66
CA GLU A 259 -23.50 17.93 3.80
C GLU A 259 -23.52 19.43 4.16
N LYS A 260 -23.12 19.79 5.36
CA LYS A 260 -23.14 21.16 5.87
C LYS A 260 -21.83 21.53 6.55
N GLU A 261 -21.46 22.81 6.45
CA GLU A 261 -20.26 23.33 7.11
C GLU A 261 -20.31 23.19 8.64
N GLU A 262 -21.51 23.28 9.24
CA GLU A 262 -21.71 23.14 10.69
C GLU A 262 -21.37 21.74 11.25
N ASP A 263 -21.31 20.72 10.36
CA ASP A 263 -20.93 19.34 10.72
C ASP A 263 -19.41 19.13 10.72
N ILE A 264 -18.62 20.10 10.26
CA ILE A 264 -17.16 20.06 10.30
C ILE A 264 -16.68 20.26 11.74
N LYS A 265 -15.89 19.30 12.25
CA LYS A 265 -15.35 19.35 13.61
C LYS A 265 -13.84 19.56 13.58
N ASP A 266 -13.30 20.18 14.61
CA ASP A 266 -11.86 20.29 14.85
C ASP A 266 -11.37 19.09 15.70
N ASP A 267 -11.49 17.89 15.16
CA ASP A 267 -11.10 16.62 15.79
C ASP A 267 -9.94 15.92 15.08
N GLY A 268 -9.32 16.61 14.11
CA GLY A 268 -8.19 16.12 13.33
C GLY A 268 -8.58 15.29 12.11
N ASN A 269 -9.86 14.97 11.91
CA ASN A 269 -10.34 14.26 10.72
C ASN A 269 -10.33 15.15 9.47
N TYR A 270 -10.40 14.52 8.28
CA TYR A 270 -10.36 15.18 6.97
C TYR A 270 -11.76 15.34 6.43
N TYR A 271 -12.39 16.49 6.71
CA TYR A 271 -13.76 16.76 6.30
C TYR A 271 -13.85 17.26 4.87
N THR A 272 -14.80 16.73 4.12
CA THR A 272 -15.13 17.18 2.75
C THR A 272 -16.61 17.52 2.69
N LEU A 273 -16.91 18.79 2.34
CA LEU A 273 -18.28 19.23 2.11
C LEU A 273 -18.76 18.68 0.76
N ILE A 274 -19.83 17.89 0.77
CA ILE A 274 -20.47 17.34 -0.42
C ILE A 274 -21.76 18.08 -0.73
N SER A 275 -21.90 18.53 -1.97
CA SER A 275 -23.20 19.04 -2.46
C SER A 275 -24.01 17.87 -3.04
N LYS A 276 -25.34 17.88 -2.90
CA LYS A 276 -26.21 16.84 -3.48
C LYS A 276 -26.02 16.60 -4.99
N GLN A 277 -25.46 17.58 -5.72
CA GLN A 277 -25.13 17.42 -7.14
C GLN A 277 -23.96 16.44 -7.41
N VAL A 278 -23.08 16.22 -6.43
CA VAL A 278 -21.93 15.30 -6.56
C VAL A 278 -22.36 13.84 -6.38
N GLU A 279 -23.37 13.56 -5.52
CA GLU A 279 -23.89 12.20 -5.33
C GLU A 279 -24.55 11.64 -6.61
N GLU A 280 -25.24 12.47 -7.41
CA GLU A 280 -25.78 12.04 -8.71
C GLU A 280 -24.68 11.69 -9.72
N LEU A 281 -23.50 12.34 -9.62
CA LEU A 281 -22.34 12.07 -10.47
C LEU A 281 -21.65 10.76 -10.06
N ASP A 282 -21.48 10.49 -8.78
CA ASP A 282 -20.86 9.26 -8.25
C ASP A 282 -21.70 8.02 -8.60
N ASN A 283 -23.01 8.08 -8.44
CA ASN A 283 -23.91 6.97 -8.78
C ASN A 283 -23.98 6.65 -10.27
N THR A 284 -23.63 7.59 -11.15
CA THR A 284 -23.60 7.38 -12.62
C THR A 284 -22.23 6.89 -13.12
N THR A 285 -21.14 7.12 -12.38
CA THR A 285 -19.78 6.69 -12.73
C THR A 285 -19.48 5.25 -12.32
N ASN A 286 -20.19 4.67 -11.37
CA ASN A 286 -20.00 3.28 -10.88
C ASN A 286 -20.19 2.16 -11.94
N LYS A 287 -20.42 2.50 -13.21
CA LYS A 287 -20.48 1.54 -14.34
C LYS A 287 -19.35 1.70 -15.37
N ILE A 288 -18.28 2.44 -15.05
CA ILE A 288 -17.25 2.75 -16.03
C ILE A 288 -15.93 2.05 -15.64
N THR A 289 -15.54 1.08 -16.46
CA THR A 289 -14.32 0.29 -16.30
C THR A 289 -13.04 1.14 -16.29
N ARG A 290 -12.13 0.88 -15.36
CA ARG A 290 -10.81 1.52 -15.14
C ARG A 290 -9.88 1.58 -16.37
N ASN A 291 -10.18 0.85 -17.44
CA ASN A 291 -9.35 0.79 -18.66
C ASN A 291 -9.60 1.89 -19.69
N LEU A 292 -10.39 2.90 -19.38
CA LEU A 292 -10.61 4.02 -20.27
C LEU A 292 -9.80 5.24 -19.79
N SER A 293 -8.96 5.81 -20.68
CA SER A 293 -8.30 7.08 -20.34
C SER A 293 -9.36 8.10 -19.89
N LYS A 294 -9.02 8.95 -18.91
CA LYS A 294 -9.93 9.98 -18.36
C LYS A 294 -10.59 10.82 -19.46
N LYS A 295 -9.83 11.12 -20.54
CA LYS A 295 -10.33 11.80 -21.74
C LYS A 295 -11.46 11.03 -22.47
N ARG A 296 -11.39 9.70 -22.51
CA ARG A 296 -12.45 8.82 -23.05
C ARG A 296 -13.66 8.74 -22.11
N LEU A 297 -13.41 8.77 -20.80
CA LEU A 297 -14.43 8.83 -19.75
C LEU A 297 -15.31 10.09 -19.89
N VAL A 298 -14.68 11.27 -19.95
CA VAL A 298 -15.34 12.56 -20.16
C VAL A 298 -16.12 12.55 -21.48
N SER A 299 -15.50 12.07 -22.56
CA SER A 299 -16.17 12.02 -23.86
C SER A 299 -17.41 11.10 -23.86
N ARG A 300 -17.36 9.99 -23.13
CA ARG A 300 -18.48 9.05 -22.98
C ARG A 300 -19.60 9.63 -22.11
N TYR A 301 -19.25 10.33 -21.02
CA TYR A 301 -20.19 11.03 -20.16
C TYR A 301 -20.93 12.13 -20.90
N LEU A 302 -20.20 13.02 -21.62
CA LEU A 302 -20.77 14.11 -22.41
C LEU A 302 -21.71 13.59 -23.50
N ARG A 303 -21.35 12.48 -24.16
CA ARG A 303 -22.19 11.81 -25.16
C ARG A 303 -23.48 11.27 -24.53
N LYS A 304 -23.38 10.64 -23.35
CA LYS A 304 -24.54 10.09 -22.62
C LYS A 304 -25.51 11.17 -22.15
N LYS A 305 -24.97 12.34 -21.75
CA LYS A 305 -25.79 13.53 -21.34
C LYS A 305 -26.23 14.43 -22.51
N GLY A 306 -25.89 14.07 -23.75
CA GLY A 306 -26.28 14.86 -24.94
C GLY A 306 -25.57 16.21 -25.05
N ILE A 307 -24.47 16.44 -24.29
CA ILE A 307 -23.72 17.70 -24.29
C ILE A 307 -22.79 17.74 -25.49
N LYS A 308 -23.13 18.55 -26.50
CA LYS A 308 -22.33 18.69 -27.74
C LYS A 308 -21.42 19.92 -27.74
N ASP A 309 -21.50 20.79 -26.74
CA ASP A 309 -20.77 22.06 -26.65
C ASP A 309 -19.27 21.83 -26.49
N PRO A 310 -18.39 22.26 -27.42
CA PRO A 310 -16.95 22.10 -27.37
C PRO A 310 -16.30 22.83 -26.19
N LYS A 311 -16.85 23.99 -25.77
CA LYS A 311 -16.32 24.79 -24.65
C LYS A 311 -16.54 24.09 -23.33
N LYS A 312 -17.70 23.46 -23.10
CA LYS A 312 -17.97 22.65 -21.90
C LYS A 312 -17.10 21.39 -21.85
N LYS A 313 -16.79 20.83 -23.02
CA LYS A 313 -15.89 19.69 -23.12
C LYS A 313 -14.46 20.05 -22.75
N SER A 314 -13.94 21.18 -23.22
CA SER A 314 -12.61 21.70 -22.87
C SER A 314 -12.52 21.99 -21.39
N LEU A 315 -13.48 22.73 -20.83
CA LEU A 315 -13.52 23.09 -19.41
C LEU A 315 -13.50 21.85 -18.49
N LEU A 316 -14.26 20.81 -18.80
CA LEU A 316 -14.27 19.57 -18.02
C LEU A 316 -12.95 18.79 -18.13
N ILE A 317 -12.29 18.83 -19.28
CA ILE A 317 -10.96 18.22 -19.46
C ILE A 317 -9.91 19.00 -18.66
N ASP A 318 -9.99 20.32 -18.62
CA ASP A 318 -9.06 21.17 -17.89
C ASP A 318 -9.24 21.03 -16.38
N ILE A 319 -10.47 20.97 -15.88
CA ILE A 319 -10.76 20.66 -14.46
C ILE A 319 -10.19 19.29 -14.04
N ILE A 320 -10.27 18.29 -14.93
CA ILE A 320 -9.70 16.96 -14.63
C ILE A 320 -8.18 16.99 -14.62
N LYS A 321 -7.53 17.80 -15.45
CA LYS A 321 -6.08 18.00 -15.39
C LYS A 321 -5.64 18.69 -14.09
N GLU A 322 -6.35 19.73 -13.68
CA GLU A 322 -6.07 20.41 -12.40
C GLU A 322 -6.20 19.47 -11.18
N VAL A 323 -7.08 18.46 -11.26
CA VAL A 323 -7.23 17.42 -10.22
C VAL A 323 -6.16 16.31 -10.35
N GLU A 324 -5.44 16.22 -11.49
CA GLU A 324 -4.34 15.28 -11.71
C GLU A 324 -3.00 15.79 -11.19
N ASP A 325 -2.82 17.11 -11.18
CA ASP A 325 -1.59 17.78 -10.71
C ASP A 325 -1.59 18.05 -9.19
N ASP A 326 -2.67 17.66 -8.49
CA ASP A 326 -2.84 17.65 -7.02
C ASP A 326 -2.78 16.21 -6.48
#